data_51448a7f84468fada3ad35a87f5dfe4c
#
_entry.id   51448a7f84468fada3ad35a87f5dfe4c
#
_cell.length_a   1.000
_cell.length_b   1.000
_cell.length_c   1.000
_cell.angle_alpha   90.00
_cell.angle_beta   90.00
_cell.angle_gamma   90.00
#
_symmetry.space_group_name_H-M   'P 1'
#
loop_
_entity.id
_entity.type
_entity.pdbx_description
1 polymer ?
#
loop_
_entity_poly.entity_id
_entity_poly.type
_entity_poly.pdbx_seq_one_letter_code
_entity_poly.pdbx_strand_id
1 'polypeptide(L)'
;FCIGAGSGGVRGSRFAASYGAKTAVCELPFATKASLTTGGVGGTCVLRGCVPKKLLVYGSEYAKEFEDCNGFGWEKFDRPQHSWESLIESKNNEINRLTGIYKRILANNEVDLIEGRGKILDKNTVEVDGKAYRCRYIMIATGGLPFVPNIPGKDLVITSDDALDLPKMPK
;
A
#
# COMPACT_ATOMS: atom_id res chain seq x y z
N PHE A 1 -5.26 -19.28 -8.31
CA PHE A 1 -5.68 -18.43 -7.22
C PHE A 1 -4.48 -17.73 -6.59
N CYS A 2 -4.57 -16.41 -6.35
CA CYS A 2 -3.51 -15.63 -5.72
C CYS A 2 -3.93 -15.20 -4.30
N ILE A 3 -3.01 -15.28 -3.35
CA ILE A 3 -3.22 -14.79 -1.98
C ILE A 3 -2.35 -13.55 -1.78
N GLY A 4 -2.99 -12.39 -1.63
CA GLY A 4 -2.38 -11.08 -1.51
C GLY A 4 -2.45 -10.27 -2.82
N ALA A 5 -2.98 -9.04 -2.75
CA ALA A 5 -3.11 -8.10 -3.87
C ALA A 5 -2.14 -6.91 -3.76
N GLY A 6 -0.94 -7.16 -3.25
CA GLY A 6 0.18 -6.24 -3.34
C GLY A 6 0.83 -6.26 -4.73
N SER A 7 2.03 -5.67 -4.86
CA SER A 7 2.74 -5.54 -6.15
C SER A 7 2.90 -6.88 -6.88
N GLY A 8 3.27 -7.95 -6.16
CA GLY A 8 3.43 -9.28 -6.75
C GLY A 8 2.11 -9.89 -7.18
N GLY A 9 1.09 -9.84 -6.31
CA GLY A 9 -0.20 -10.48 -6.55
C GLY A 9 -1.00 -9.81 -7.67
N VAL A 10 -1.08 -8.48 -7.69
CA VAL A 10 -1.75 -7.75 -8.77
C VAL A 10 -1.06 -8.01 -10.11
N ARG A 11 0.27 -7.95 -10.14
CA ARG A 11 1.00 -8.21 -11.38
C ARG A 11 0.82 -9.67 -11.83
N GLY A 12 1.05 -10.64 -10.92
CA GLY A 12 0.98 -12.06 -11.26
C GLY A 12 -0.40 -12.50 -11.71
N SER A 13 -1.46 -12.08 -10.99
CA SER A 13 -2.83 -12.48 -11.36
C SER A 13 -3.26 -11.90 -12.71
N ARG A 14 -3.03 -10.61 -12.97
CA ARG A 14 -3.42 -10.01 -14.26
C ARG A 14 -2.60 -10.53 -15.44
N PHE A 15 -1.30 -10.82 -15.25
CA PHE A 15 -0.50 -11.44 -16.32
C PHE A 15 -0.96 -12.87 -16.60
N ALA A 16 -1.27 -13.66 -15.57
CA ALA A 16 -1.86 -14.98 -15.79
C ALA A 16 -3.18 -14.88 -16.55
N ALA A 17 -4.04 -13.92 -16.21
CA ALA A 17 -5.29 -13.66 -16.93
C ALA A 17 -5.05 -13.26 -18.39
N SER A 18 -4.08 -12.38 -18.68
CA SER A 18 -3.76 -11.97 -20.05
C SER A 18 -3.25 -13.11 -20.93
N TYR A 19 -2.79 -14.21 -20.34
CA TYR A 19 -2.46 -15.46 -21.03
C TYR A 19 -3.59 -16.48 -21.04
N GLY A 20 -4.82 -16.08 -20.73
CA GLY A 20 -6.02 -16.90 -20.82
C GLY A 20 -6.34 -17.73 -19.57
N ALA A 21 -5.63 -17.52 -18.45
CA ALA A 21 -5.98 -18.17 -17.20
C ALA A 21 -7.17 -17.49 -16.52
N LYS A 22 -8.18 -18.27 -16.06
CA LYS A 22 -9.18 -17.75 -15.14
C LYS A 22 -8.54 -17.54 -13.76
N THR A 23 -8.50 -16.30 -13.30
CA THR A 23 -7.75 -15.93 -12.09
C THR A 23 -8.64 -15.25 -11.05
N ALA A 24 -8.29 -15.50 -9.78
CA ALA A 24 -8.84 -14.78 -8.64
C ALA A 24 -7.71 -14.39 -7.68
N VAL A 25 -7.89 -13.28 -6.98
CA VAL A 25 -6.96 -12.81 -5.94
C VAL A 25 -7.74 -12.45 -4.69
N CYS A 26 -7.28 -12.90 -3.53
CA CYS A 26 -7.82 -12.42 -2.27
C CYS A 26 -6.87 -11.44 -1.57
N GLU A 27 -7.47 -10.46 -0.86
CA GLU A 27 -6.74 -9.47 -0.10
C GLU A 27 -7.50 -9.13 1.18
N LEU A 28 -6.76 -8.85 2.24
CA LEU A 28 -7.33 -8.35 3.49
C LEU A 28 -7.97 -6.97 3.31
N PRO A 29 -8.93 -6.58 4.15
CA PRO A 29 -9.54 -5.26 4.09
C PRO A 29 -8.50 -4.16 4.24
N PHE A 30 -8.78 -3.03 3.59
CA PHE A 30 -7.86 -1.89 3.52
C PHE A 30 -7.56 -1.30 4.90
N ALA A 31 -6.27 -1.05 5.14
CA ALA A 31 -5.80 -0.17 6.20
C ALA A 31 -4.45 0.43 5.83
N THR A 32 -4.18 1.67 6.29
CA THR A 32 -2.88 2.32 6.12
C THR A 32 -1.78 1.60 6.91
N LYS A 33 -2.14 1.05 8.06
CA LYS A 33 -1.31 0.21 8.91
C LYS A 33 -1.69 -1.26 8.73
N ALA A 34 -0.76 -2.10 8.32
CA ALA A 34 -1.01 -3.52 8.12
C ALA A 34 -0.99 -4.30 9.44
N SER A 35 -1.81 -5.35 9.51
CA SER A 35 -1.86 -6.28 10.62
C SER A 35 -2.13 -7.70 10.13
N LEU A 36 -2.37 -8.63 11.06
CA LEU A 36 -2.81 -9.99 10.70
C LEU A 36 -4.23 -10.05 10.11
N THR A 37 -5.01 -8.98 10.22
CA THR A 37 -6.41 -8.92 9.78
C THR A 37 -6.68 -7.81 8.77
N THR A 38 -5.72 -6.95 8.50
CA THR A 38 -5.84 -5.81 7.59
C THR A 38 -4.67 -5.72 6.64
N GLY A 39 -4.91 -5.19 5.45
CA GLY A 39 -3.91 -5.06 4.38
C GLY A 39 -4.30 -4.00 3.38
N GLY A 40 -4.82 -4.44 2.26
CA GLY A 40 -5.40 -3.62 1.21
C GLY A 40 -4.72 -3.77 -0.15
N VAL A 41 -5.53 -3.57 -1.19
CA VAL A 41 -5.09 -3.66 -2.59
C VAL A 41 -4.04 -2.58 -2.89
N GLY A 42 -2.91 -3.02 -3.45
CA GLY A 42 -1.71 -2.21 -3.66
C GLY A 42 -0.56 -2.60 -2.75
N GLY A 43 -0.87 -3.21 -1.60
CA GLY A 43 0.11 -3.73 -0.63
C GLY A 43 1.03 -2.65 -0.08
N THR A 44 2.16 -3.05 0.47
CA THR A 44 3.14 -2.16 1.12
C THR A 44 3.54 -0.99 0.22
N CYS A 45 3.83 -1.23 -1.06
CA CYS A 45 4.33 -0.20 -1.95
C CYS A 45 3.35 0.98 -2.09
N VAL A 46 2.08 0.71 -2.35
CA VAL A 46 1.07 1.76 -2.55
C VAL A 46 0.63 2.37 -1.23
N LEU A 47 0.38 1.54 -0.22
CA LEU A 47 -0.32 1.96 0.99
C LEU A 47 0.60 2.54 2.07
N ARG A 48 1.80 1.96 2.22
CA ARG A 48 2.67 2.22 3.39
C ARG A 48 4.17 2.13 3.09
N GLY A 49 4.58 2.39 1.86
CA GLY A 49 5.99 2.27 1.45
C GLY A 49 6.36 3.24 0.34
N CYS A 50 6.49 2.75 -0.88
CA CYS A 50 7.05 3.50 -2.01
C CYS A 50 6.31 4.81 -2.30
N VAL A 51 4.98 4.78 -2.28
CA VAL A 51 4.15 5.96 -2.62
C VAL A 51 4.15 6.98 -1.50
N PRO A 52 3.70 6.67 -0.27
CA PRO A 52 3.67 7.66 0.80
C PRO A 52 5.05 8.25 1.10
N LYS A 53 6.09 7.43 1.11
CA LYS A 53 7.48 7.90 1.27
C LYS A 53 7.83 8.99 0.24
N LYS A 54 7.49 8.75 -1.02
CA LYS A 54 7.85 9.67 -2.12
C LYS A 54 7.07 10.99 -2.02
N LEU A 55 5.79 10.94 -1.65
CA LEU A 55 4.98 12.14 -1.44
C LEU A 55 5.51 12.99 -0.29
N LEU A 56 5.93 12.37 0.82
CA LEU A 56 6.54 13.08 1.95
C LEU A 56 7.89 13.69 1.57
N VAL A 57 8.72 12.98 0.80
CA VAL A 57 10.01 13.51 0.28
C VAL A 57 9.75 14.74 -0.59
N TYR A 58 8.85 14.66 -1.57
CA TYR A 58 8.53 15.82 -2.43
C TYR A 58 7.97 16.99 -1.61
N GLY A 59 7.11 16.72 -0.64
CA GLY A 59 6.62 17.77 0.27
C GLY A 59 7.74 18.45 1.05
N SER A 60 8.79 17.74 1.44
CA SER A 60 9.94 18.30 2.17
C SER A 60 10.88 19.13 1.27
N GLU A 61 10.99 18.79 -0.01
CA GLU A 61 11.86 19.49 -0.98
C GLU A 61 11.43 20.94 -1.19
N TYR A 62 10.10 21.20 -1.20
CA TYR A 62 9.58 22.59 -1.35
C TYR A 62 10.14 23.57 -0.31
N ALA A 63 10.45 23.12 0.88
CA ALA A 63 11.02 23.98 1.91
C ALA A 63 12.33 24.62 1.46
N LYS A 64 13.19 23.84 0.79
CA LYS A 64 14.46 24.31 0.25
C LYS A 64 14.28 25.09 -1.05
N GLU A 65 13.38 24.66 -1.92
CA GLU A 65 13.07 25.34 -3.17
C GLU A 65 12.58 26.77 -2.93
N PHE A 66 11.77 27.00 -1.90
CA PHE A 66 11.35 28.35 -1.50
C PHE A 66 12.51 29.24 -1.02
N GLU A 67 13.57 28.65 -0.44
CA GLU A 67 14.77 29.39 -0.03
C GLU A 67 15.66 29.73 -1.24
N ASP A 68 15.78 28.79 -2.17
CA ASP A 68 16.71 28.88 -3.32
C ASP A 68 16.15 29.68 -4.50
N CYS A 69 14.82 29.80 -4.62
CA CYS A 69 14.15 30.32 -5.84
C CYS A 69 14.59 31.73 -6.24
N ASN A 70 14.99 32.60 -5.30
CA ASN A 70 15.52 33.93 -5.62
C ASN A 70 16.74 33.90 -6.53
N GLY A 71 17.63 32.91 -6.37
CA GLY A 71 18.79 32.71 -7.20
C GLY A 71 18.45 32.35 -8.66
N PHE A 72 17.22 31.99 -8.93
CA PHE A 72 16.70 31.59 -10.24
C PHE A 72 15.76 32.63 -10.86
N GLY A 73 15.77 33.86 -10.36
CA GLY A 73 15.02 34.98 -10.95
C GLY A 73 13.57 35.12 -10.44
N TRP A 74 13.16 34.37 -9.44
CA TRP A 74 11.86 34.57 -8.80
C TRP A 74 11.90 35.74 -7.82
N GLU A 75 10.82 36.50 -7.73
CA GLU A 75 10.71 37.59 -6.77
C GLU A 75 10.76 37.05 -5.33
N LYS A 76 11.37 37.82 -4.43
CA LYS A 76 11.43 37.48 -3.01
C LYS A 76 10.03 37.49 -2.41
N PHE A 77 9.66 36.44 -1.69
CA PHE A 77 8.39 36.31 -0.99
C PHE A 77 8.61 35.69 0.41
N ASP A 78 7.63 35.87 1.28
CA ASP A 78 7.63 35.20 2.58
C ASP A 78 7.34 33.72 2.42
N ARG A 79 8.12 32.89 3.10
CA ARG A 79 7.96 31.44 3.05
C ARG A 79 6.54 31.05 3.46
N PRO A 80 5.82 30.27 2.62
CA PRO A 80 4.48 29.79 2.96
C PRO A 80 4.45 28.94 4.23
N GLN A 81 3.35 29.04 4.96
CA GLN A 81 3.09 28.18 6.12
C GLN A 81 2.84 26.74 5.66
N HIS A 82 3.46 25.78 6.33
CA HIS A 82 3.28 24.36 6.07
C HIS A 82 2.24 23.76 7.02
N SER A 83 1.28 22.99 6.50
CA SER A 83 0.34 22.20 7.28
C SER A 83 0.63 20.70 7.08
N TRP A 84 1.09 20.07 8.15
CA TRP A 84 1.30 18.62 8.15
C TRP A 84 -0.01 17.85 7.94
N GLU A 85 -1.10 18.28 8.58
CA GLU A 85 -2.42 17.65 8.44
C GLU A 85 -2.88 17.66 6.98
N SER A 86 -2.74 18.80 6.30
CA SER A 86 -3.10 18.90 4.87
C SER A 86 -2.23 18.01 3.98
N LEU A 87 -0.94 17.85 4.30
CA LEU A 87 -0.05 16.94 3.58
C LEU A 87 -0.48 15.48 3.76
N ILE A 88 -0.79 15.08 5.01
CA ILE A 88 -1.24 13.71 5.31
C ILE A 88 -2.59 13.42 4.66
N GLU A 89 -3.52 14.36 4.69
CA GLU A 89 -4.82 14.23 4.01
C GLU A 89 -4.64 14.05 2.49
N SER A 90 -3.84 14.90 1.86
CA SER A 90 -3.54 14.83 0.42
C SER A 90 -2.86 13.52 0.05
N LYS A 91 -1.91 13.06 0.86
CA LYS A 91 -1.27 11.74 0.73
C LYS A 91 -2.31 10.61 0.79
N ASN A 92 -3.22 10.63 1.76
CA ASN A 92 -4.23 9.59 1.92
C ASN A 92 -5.23 9.59 0.75
N ASN A 93 -5.62 10.76 0.25
CA ASN A 93 -6.46 10.88 -0.95
C ASN A 93 -5.79 10.26 -2.19
N GLU A 94 -4.48 10.49 -2.37
CA GLU A 94 -3.73 9.87 -3.47
C GLU A 94 -3.61 8.34 -3.32
N ILE A 95 -3.38 7.84 -2.12
CA ILE A 95 -3.37 6.39 -1.84
C ILE A 95 -4.72 5.76 -2.20
N ASN A 96 -5.83 6.38 -1.78
CA ASN A 96 -7.18 5.90 -2.10
C ASN A 96 -7.45 5.90 -3.60
N ARG A 97 -7.02 6.95 -4.30
CA ARG A 97 -7.12 7.04 -5.77
C ARG A 97 -6.36 5.90 -6.45
N LEU A 98 -5.13 5.65 -6.02
CA LEU A 98 -4.28 4.57 -6.55
C LEU A 98 -4.86 3.19 -6.27
N THR A 99 -5.35 2.93 -5.06
CA THR A 99 -6.06 1.69 -4.71
C THR A 99 -7.23 1.44 -5.66
N GLY A 100 -8.01 2.49 -5.97
CA GLY A 100 -9.09 2.43 -6.96
C GLY A 100 -8.58 2.07 -8.36
N ILE A 101 -7.42 2.58 -8.77
CA ILE A 101 -6.78 2.21 -10.05
C ILE A 101 -6.38 0.73 -10.05
N TYR A 102 -5.76 0.24 -8.98
CA TYR A 102 -5.38 -1.17 -8.88
C TYR A 102 -6.58 -2.11 -8.94
N LYS A 103 -7.69 -1.77 -8.28
CA LYS A 103 -8.95 -2.51 -8.38
C LYS A 103 -9.49 -2.53 -9.84
N ARG A 104 -9.45 -1.38 -10.53
CA ARG A 104 -9.84 -1.31 -11.94
C ARG A 104 -8.91 -2.13 -12.86
N ILE A 105 -7.60 -2.14 -12.58
CA ILE A 105 -6.65 -2.96 -13.33
C ILE A 105 -7.01 -4.45 -13.21
N LEU A 106 -7.35 -4.93 -12.03
CA LEU A 106 -7.80 -6.30 -11.83
C LEU A 106 -9.09 -6.58 -12.59
N ALA A 107 -10.10 -5.72 -12.44
CA ALA A 107 -11.39 -5.85 -13.12
C ALA A 107 -11.27 -5.85 -14.65
N ASN A 108 -10.45 -4.95 -15.23
CA ASN A 108 -10.23 -4.86 -16.67
C ASN A 108 -9.50 -6.09 -17.25
N ASN A 109 -8.83 -6.87 -16.41
CA ASN A 109 -8.21 -8.14 -16.78
C ASN A 109 -9.04 -9.35 -16.33
N GLU A 110 -10.31 -9.15 -15.98
CA GLU A 110 -11.23 -10.22 -15.56
C GLU A 110 -10.67 -11.04 -14.37
N VAL A 111 -9.93 -10.41 -13.47
CA VAL A 111 -9.44 -11.03 -12.25
C VAL A 111 -10.46 -10.82 -11.13
N ASP A 112 -11.01 -11.88 -10.58
CA ASP A 112 -11.91 -11.83 -9.44
C ASP A 112 -11.16 -11.35 -8.20
N LEU A 113 -11.52 -10.18 -7.66
CA LEU A 113 -11.01 -9.67 -6.40
C LEU A 113 -11.95 -10.06 -5.26
N ILE A 114 -11.42 -10.78 -4.28
CA ILE A 114 -12.14 -11.28 -3.12
C ILE A 114 -11.55 -10.63 -1.87
N GLU A 115 -12.34 -9.83 -1.17
CA GLU A 115 -11.89 -9.29 0.12
C GLU A 115 -12.02 -10.39 1.19
N GLY A 116 -10.94 -10.63 1.92
CA GLY A 116 -10.90 -11.61 2.99
C GLY A 116 -9.53 -12.28 3.13
N ARG A 117 -9.41 -13.08 4.20
CA ARG A 117 -8.18 -13.80 4.52
C ARG A 117 -8.09 -15.14 3.81
N GLY A 118 -7.15 -15.26 2.88
CA GLY A 118 -6.84 -16.54 2.23
C GLY A 118 -6.14 -17.52 3.17
N LYS A 119 -6.66 -18.75 3.24
CA LYS A 119 -6.07 -19.88 3.96
C LYS A 119 -5.95 -21.06 3.01
N ILE A 120 -4.76 -21.62 2.90
CA ILE A 120 -4.52 -22.83 2.09
C ILE A 120 -5.04 -24.04 2.87
N LEU A 121 -6.00 -24.75 2.32
CA LEU A 121 -6.51 -26.00 2.89
C LEU A 121 -5.75 -27.22 2.37
N ASP A 122 -5.44 -27.21 1.08
CA ASP A 122 -4.63 -28.22 0.40
C ASP A 122 -3.95 -27.64 -0.84
N LYS A 123 -3.26 -28.46 -1.61
CA LYS A 123 -2.49 -28.06 -2.80
C LYS A 123 -3.32 -27.38 -3.91
N ASN A 124 -4.65 -27.51 -3.85
CA ASN A 124 -5.56 -27.03 -4.89
C ASN A 124 -6.75 -26.24 -4.32
N THR A 125 -6.79 -25.98 -3.01
CA THR A 125 -7.93 -25.32 -2.36
C THR A 125 -7.49 -24.20 -1.46
N VAL A 126 -8.04 -23.00 -1.69
CA VAL A 126 -7.92 -21.84 -0.83
C VAL A 126 -9.31 -21.52 -0.25
N GLU A 127 -9.37 -21.34 1.06
CA GLU A 127 -10.54 -20.82 1.75
C GLU A 127 -10.39 -19.30 1.95
N VAL A 128 -11.46 -18.56 1.71
CA VAL A 128 -11.56 -17.14 2.08
C VAL A 128 -12.86 -16.96 2.85
N ASP A 129 -12.76 -16.62 4.12
CA ASP A 129 -13.88 -16.38 5.03
C ASP A 129 -14.97 -17.48 4.97
N GLY A 130 -14.53 -18.73 5.09
CA GLY A 130 -15.40 -19.92 5.10
C GLY A 130 -15.83 -20.42 3.72
N LYS A 131 -15.54 -19.70 2.63
CA LYS A 131 -15.82 -20.16 1.27
C LYS A 131 -14.59 -20.77 0.61
N ALA A 132 -14.70 -22.03 0.17
CA ALA A 132 -13.62 -22.75 -0.51
C ALA A 132 -13.59 -22.46 -2.01
N TYR A 133 -12.41 -22.19 -2.53
CA TYR A 133 -12.12 -21.97 -3.95
C TYR A 133 -11.14 -23.03 -4.45
N ARG A 134 -11.57 -23.84 -5.40
CA ARG A 134 -10.68 -24.83 -6.05
C ARG A 134 -9.89 -24.17 -7.19
N CYS A 135 -8.60 -24.44 -7.24
CA CYS A 135 -7.70 -23.90 -8.23
C CYS A 135 -6.63 -24.89 -8.64
N ARG A 136 -6.11 -24.73 -9.84
CA ARG A 136 -5.01 -25.58 -10.34
C ARG A 136 -3.67 -25.18 -9.71
N TYR A 137 -3.46 -23.88 -9.49
CA TYR A 137 -2.24 -23.31 -8.93
C TYR A 137 -2.58 -22.30 -7.86
N ILE A 138 -1.76 -22.24 -6.81
CA ILE A 138 -1.82 -21.24 -5.76
C ILE A 138 -0.57 -20.40 -5.83
N MET A 139 -0.73 -19.09 -5.95
CA MET A 139 0.34 -18.11 -5.85
C MET A 139 0.28 -17.42 -4.48
N ILE A 140 1.34 -17.52 -3.71
CA ILE A 140 1.48 -16.85 -2.40
C ILE A 140 2.22 -15.53 -2.64
N ALA A 141 1.53 -14.40 -2.42
CA ALA A 141 2.05 -13.06 -2.61
C ALA A 141 1.66 -12.14 -1.42
N THR A 142 1.70 -12.70 -0.22
CA THR A 142 1.22 -12.05 1.01
C THR A 142 2.09 -10.89 1.50
N GLY A 143 3.29 -10.72 0.94
CA GLY A 143 4.24 -9.71 1.39
C GLY A 143 4.78 -9.97 2.80
N GLY A 144 5.05 -8.91 3.53
CA GLY A 144 5.57 -8.97 4.90
C GLY A 144 5.03 -7.84 5.77
N LEU A 145 5.18 -7.98 7.07
CA LEU A 145 4.92 -6.96 8.07
C LEU A 145 6.24 -6.49 8.69
N PRO A 146 6.34 -5.23 9.13
CA PRO A 146 7.46 -4.79 9.95
C PRO A 146 7.59 -5.66 11.20
N PHE A 147 8.80 -6.09 11.50
CA PHE A 147 9.10 -6.88 12.68
C PHE A 147 9.85 -6.04 13.71
N VAL A 148 9.33 -5.96 14.92
CA VAL A 148 9.99 -5.35 16.05
C VAL A 148 10.54 -6.45 16.95
N PRO A 149 11.88 -6.57 17.10
CA PRO A 149 12.49 -7.59 17.94
C PRO A 149 12.12 -7.38 19.41
N ASN A 150 12.17 -8.48 20.19
CA ASN A 150 11.91 -8.42 21.63
C ASN A 150 13.15 -7.94 22.39
N ILE A 151 13.41 -6.65 22.37
CA ILE A 151 14.53 -5.96 23.01
C ILE A 151 14.03 -4.92 24.02
N PRO A 152 14.86 -4.52 24.99
CA PRO A 152 14.53 -3.38 25.87
C PRO A 152 14.21 -2.11 25.04
N GLY A 153 13.12 -1.43 25.38
CA GLY A 153 12.68 -0.23 24.65
C GLY A 153 11.84 -0.49 23.40
N LYS A 154 11.46 -1.74 23.08
CA LYS A 154 10.60 -2.06 21.92
C LYS A 154 9.29 -1.29 21.89
N ASP A 155 8.77 -0.91 23.05
CA ASP A 155 7.50 -0.16 23.17
C ASP A 155 7.66 1.34 22.87
N LEU A 156 8.91 1.82 22.68
CA LEU A 156 9.26 3.19 22.33
C LEU A 156 9.52 3.38 20.83
N VAL A 157 9.57 2.28 20.07
CA VAL A 157 9.83 2.35 18.63
C VAL A 157 8.53 2.43 17.82
N ILE A 158 8.63 3.03 16.65
CA ILE A 158 7.58 3.00 15.63
C ILE A 158 8.11 2.27 14.40
N THR A 159 7.21 1.72 13.61
CA THR A 159 7.56 1.06 12.35
C THR A 159 7.46 2.04 11.16
N SER A 160 7.86 1.59 9.97
CA SER A 160 7.65 2.37 8.74
C SER A 160 6.18 2.66 8.48
N ASP A 161 5.28 1.74 8.83
CA ASP A 161 3.84 1.92 8.68
C ASP A 161 3.33 3.09 9.54
N ASP A 162 3.87 3.20 10.76
CA ASP A 162 3.58 4.31 11.67
C ASP A 162 4.19 5.62 11.17
N ALA A 163 5.48 5.59 10.81
CA ALA A 163 6.25 6.79 10.45
C ALA A 163 5.68 7.52 9.21
N LEU A 164 5.14 6.76 8.25
CA LEU A 164 4.55 7.30 7.02
C LEU A 164 3.09 7.76 7.18
N ASP A 165 2.51 7.58 8.37
CA ASP A 165 1.12 7.96 8.66
C ASP A 165 0.96 8.66 10.02
N LEU A 166 2.01 9.34 10.48
CA LEU A 166 1.97 10.11 11.72
C LEU A 166 0.91 11.21 11.65
N PRO A 167 -0.02 11.28 12.61
CA PRO A 167 -1.09 12.29 12.60
C PRO A 167 -0.59 13.71 12.87
N LYS A 168 0.60 13.85 13.45
CA LYS A 168 1.26 15.13 13.76
C LYS A 168 2.72 15.08 13.36
N MET A 169 3.23 16.22 12.93
CA MET A 169 4.66 16.39 12.66
C MET A 169 5.46 16.07 13.94
N PRO A 170 6.41 15.16 13.89
CA PRO A 170 7.29 14.89 15.03
C PRO A 170 8.13 16.12 15.36
N LYS A 171 8.42 16.32 16.66
CA LYS A 171 9.28 17.41 17.14
C LYS A 171 10.74 17.02 17.04
#